data_b1426f69a58ea610690bb182ca873603
#
_entry.id   b1426f69a58ea610690bb182ca873603
#
_cell.length_a   1.000
_cell.length_b   1.000
_cell.length_c   1.000
_cell.angle_alpha   90.00
_cell.angle_beta   90.00
_cell.angle_gamma   90.00
#
_symmetry.space_group_name_H-M   'P 1'
#
loop_
_entity.id
_entity.type
_entity.pdbx_description
1 polymer ?
#
loop_
_entity_poly.entity_id
_entity_poly.type
_entity_poly.pdbx_seq_one_letter_code
_entity_poly.pdbx_strand_id
1 'polypeptide(L)'
;FITQPSLTKMVRELEKEMDIQIFERTNKGVHLSKDGEIFLGYARQVLEQADLLESRYKKKAGGKQEFTVSTQHYSFAVNAFVDLIKEYGGDTYDFSLQETQTYTIIDDVAHMRSEIGILYYNDFNKAVLHKIFKANDLEFRELFVAKPHVFLNSDHPLAGRKSVTMDELAPYPYLSYIQGDHNAFYFSEEIFSTVVRSKNIRVTDRATLFNLLIGLNGYTVCSGVIDQKLNGASIIAVPLRKEGDMHIGLLTHKQTHLSRLGQAYVAALERYIKGLQG
;
A
#
# COMPACT_ATOMS: atom_id res chain seq x y z
N PHE A 1 -9.54 37.26 -1.40
CA PHE A 1 -10.86 37.34 -0.79
C PHE A 1 -11.91 37.39 -1.93
N ILE A 2 -12.75 36.35 -2.04
CA ILE A 2 -13.83 36.28 -3.06
C ILE A 2 -15.14 36.61 -2.36
N THR A 3 -15.93 37.49 -2.95
CA THR A 3 -17.27 37.82 -2.42
C THR A 3 -18.27 36.73 -2.79
N GLN A 4 -19.33 36.56 -1.97
CA GLN A 4 -20.40 35.59 -2.25
C GLN A 4 -21.04 35.73 -3.64
N PRO A 5 -21.35 36.97 -4.14
CA PRO A 5 -21.87 37.12 -5.50
C PRO A 5 -20.90 36.64 -6.58
N SER A 6 -19.59 36.93 -6.42
CA SER A 6 -18.54 36.47 -7.36
C SER A 6 -18.45 34.95 -7.39
N LEU A 7 -18.46 34.32 -6.21
CA LEU A 7 -18.41 32.83 -6.11
C LEU A 7 -19.65 32.20 -6.78
N THR A 8 -20.86 32.78 -6.52
CA THR A 8 -22.10 32.30 -7.12
C THR A 8 -22.07 32.42 -8.65
N LYS A 9 -21.50 33.50 -9.18
CA LYS A 9 -21.35 33.67 -10.62
C LYS A 9 -20.41 32.65 -11.22
N MET A 10 -19.23 32.46 -10.62
CA MET A 10 -18.23 31.45 -11.09
C MET A 10 -18.80 30.04 -11.11
N VAL A 11 -19.52 29.64 -10.05
CA VAL A 11 -20.15 28.32 -9.99
C VAL A 11 -21.18 28.15 -11.11
N ARG A 12 -22.02 29.14 -11.37
CA ARG A 12 -23.00 29.08 -12.47
C ARG A 12 -22.36 29.02 -13.85
N GLU A 13 -21.25 29.74 -14.04
CA GLU A 13 -20.49 29.71 -15.29
C GLU A 13 -19.92 28.33 -15.51
N LEU A 14 -19.35 27.69 -14.46
CA LEU A 14 -18.83 26.34 -14.49
C LEU A 14 -19.94 25.30 -14.76
N GLU A 15 -21.08 25.40 -14.07
CA GLU A 15 -22.24 24.52 -14.30
C GLU A 15 -22.72 24.61 -15.77
N LYS A 16 -22.73 25.82 -16.32
CA LYS A 16 -23.12 26.06 -17.72
C LYS A 16 -22.08 25.48 -18.72
N GLU A 17 -20.78 25.66 -18.43
CA GLU A 17 -19.70 25.17 -19.28
C GLU A 17 -19.67 23.63 -19.33
N MET A 18 -19.90 22.97 -18.18
CA MET A 18 -19.92 21.53 -18.05
C MET A 18 -21.28 20.88 -18.37
N ASP A 19 -22.31 21.69 -18.62
CA ASP A 19 -23.69 21.25 -18.83
C ASP A 19 -24.21 20.33 -17.71
N ILE A 20 -23.87 20.67 -16.45
CA ILE A 20 -24.28 19.94 -15.24
C ILE A 20 -24.77 20.89 -14.18
N GLN A 21 -25.56 20.38 -13.26
CA GLN A 21 -25.92 21.08 -12.04
C GLN A 21 -25.10 20.54 -10.87
N ILE A 22 -24.17 21.35 -10.33
CA ILE A 22 -23.32 20.94 -9.20
C ILE A 22 -24.06 21.09 -7.87
N PHE A 23 -24.82 22.17 -7.72
CA PHE A 23 -25.53 22.47 -6.47
C PHE A 23 -27.05 22.57 -6.67
N GLU A 24 -27.80 21.90 -5.82
CA GLU A 24 -29.25 22.03 -5.67
C GLU A 24 -29.60 22.94 -4.51
N ARG A 25 -30.51 23.89 -4.76
CA ARG A 25 -31.04 24.78 -3.74
C ARG A 25 -32.37 24.28 -3.23
N THR A 26 -32.44 24.03 -1.94
CA THR A 26 -33.67 23.62 -1.26
C THR A 26 -34.05 24.65 -0.19
N ASN A 27 -35.25 24.51 0.36
CA ASN A 27 -35.69 25.32 1.52
C ASN A 27 -34.84 25.11 2.78
N LYS A 28 -33.98 24.07 2.79
CA LYS A 28 -33.07 23.74 3.88
C LYS A 28 -31.62 24.16 3.61
N GLY A 29 -31.34 24.79 2.47
CA GLY A 29 -30.00 25.23 2.11
C GLY A 29 -29.55 24.75 0.74
N VAL A 30 -28.22 24.74 0.54
CA VAL A 30 -27.57 24.30 -0.68
C VAL A 30 -26.97 22.92 -0.44
N HIS A 31 -27.28 21.96 -1.32
CA HIS A 31 -26.75 20.59 -1.29
C HIS A 31 -26.06 20.28 -2.61
N LEU A 32 -25.17 19.30 -2.62
CA LEU A 32 -24.61 18.76 -3.85
C LEU A 32 -25.66 17.95 -4.60
N SER A 33 -25.73 18.10 -5.90
CA SER A 33 -26.43 17.17 -6.77
C SER A 33 -25.63 15.88 -6.93
N LYS A 34 -26.25 14.83 -7.51
CA LYS A 34 -25.55 13.58 -7.83
C LYS A 34 -24.40 13.82 -8.83
N ASP A 35 -24.62 14.64 -9.84
CA ASP A 35 -23.58 15.03 -10.80
C ASP A 35 -22.51 15.91 -10.15
N GLY A 36 -22.90 16.76 -9.18
CA GLY A 36 -22.00 17.56 -8.38
C GLY A 36 -21.04 16.73 -7.51
N GLU A 37 -21.52 15.64 -6.90
CA GLU A 37 -20.65 14.72 -6.15
C GLU A 37 -19.59 14.06 -7.06
N ILE A 38 -20.00 13.59 -8.23
CA ILE A 38 -19.11 12.98 -9.23
C ILE A 38 -18.10 14.02 -9.73
N PHE A 39 -18.57 15.21 -10.11
CA PHE A 39 -17.74 16.31 -10.58
C PHE A 39 -16.67 16.71 -9.56
N LEU A 40 -17.07 16.87 -8.30
CA LEU A 40 -16.11 17.22 -7.23
C LEU A 40 -15.07 16.13 -7.00
N GLY A 41 -15.40 14.85 -7.20
CA GLY A 41 -14.44 13.76 -7.17
C GLY A 41 -13.33 13.97 -8.20
N TYR A 42 -13.70 14.23 -9.46
CA TYR A 42 -12.74 14.51 -10.52
C TYR A 42 -11.99 15.85 -10.33
N ALA A 43 -12.69 16.89 -9.89
CA ALA A 43 -12.08 18.19 -9.66
C ALA A 43 -10.99 18.14 -8.58
N ARG A 44 -11.20 17.37 -7.50
CA ARG A 44 -10.18 17.12 -6.47
C ARG A 44 -8.95 16.44 -7.04
N GLN A 45 -9.12 15.42 -7.87
CA GLN A 45 -8.00 14.73 -8.52
C GLN A 45 -7.17 15.68 -9.40
N VAL A 46 -7.85 16.57 -10.17
CA VAL A 46 -7.16 17.58 -11.00
C VAL A 46 -6.35 18.55 -10.14
N LEU A 47 -6.96 19.04 -9.05
CA LEU A 47 -6.28 19.96 -8.13
C LEU A 47 -5.09 19.29 -7.42
N GLU A 48 -5.24 18.05 -6.96
CA GLU A 48 -4.13 17.27 -6.38
C GLU A 48 -2.97 17.12 -7.37
N GLN A 49 -3.25 16.84 -8.66
CA GLN A 49 -2.21 16.77 -9.69
C GLN A 49 -1.57 18.15 -9.97
N ALA A 50 -2.35 19.22 -9.94
CA ALA A 50 -1.82 20.57 -10.08
C ALA A 50 -0.90 20.94 -8.91
N ASP A 51 -1.28 20.61 -7.68
CA ASP A 51 -0.48 20.84 -6.47
C ASP A 51 0.83 20.03 -6.51
N LEU A 52 0.78 18.77 -6.96
CA LEU A 52 1.97 17.95 -7.17
C LEU A 52 2.92 18.55 -8.22
N LEU A 53 2.35 19.06 -9.32
CA LEU A 53 3.12 19.76 -10.35
C LEU A 53 3.78 21.02 -9.78
N GLU A 54 3.03 21.83 -9.03
CA GLU A 54 3.53 23.04 -8.41
C GLU A 54 4.62 22.75 -7.37
N SER A 55 4.43 21.75 -6.51
CA SER A 55 5.42 21.34 -5.51
C SER A 55 6.72 20.87 -6.16
N ARG A 56 6.61 20.16 -7.30
CA ARG A 56 7.77 19.65 -8.03
C ARG A 56 8.60 20.75 -8.71
N TYR A 57 7.95 21.81 -9.23
CA TYR A 57 8.62 22.83 -10.04
C TYR A 57 8.77 24.21 -9.34
N LYS A 58 7.91 24.52 -8.38
CA LYS A 58 8.02 25.74 -7.57
C LYS A 58 8.92 25.57 -6.33
N LYS A 59 9.93 24.71 -6.38
CA LYS A 59 10.91 24.55 -5.28
C LYS A 59 11.48 25.92 -4.91
N LYS A 60 11.00 26.48 -3.81
CA LYS A 60 11.71 27.56 -3.11
C LYS A 60 13.06 27.02 -2.65
N ALA A 61 14.15 27.75 -2.89
CA ALA A 61 15.45 27.46 -2.31
C ALA A 61 15.26 27.27 -0.79
N GLY A 62 15.50 26.04 -0.27
CA GLY A 62 15.24 25.69 1.13
C GLY A 62 13.97 24.87 1.39
N GLY A 63 13.28 24.35 0.36
CA GLY A 63 12.11 23.47 0.52
C GLY A 63 12.46 22.14 1.18
N LYS A 64 11.55 21.59 1.99
CA LYS A 64 11.64 20.25 2.55
C LYS A 64 11.83 19.22 1.44
N GLN A 65 12.67 18.22 1.70
CA GLN A 65 12.74 17.04 0.83
C GLN A 65 11.46 16.23 1.02
N GLU A 66 10.78 15.92 -0.07
CA GLU A 66 9.55 15.11 -0.06
C GLU A 66 9.83 13.76 -0.70
N PHE A 67 9.34 12.71 -0.09
CA PHE A 67 9.44 11.35 -0.62
C PHE A 67 8.32 10.48 -0.05
N THR A 68 7.58 9.81 -0.92
CA THR A 68 6.46 8.95 -0.53
C THR A 68 6.58 7.56 -1.13
N VAL A 69 6.32 6.55 -0.29
CA VAL A 69 6.26 5.13 -0.65
C VAL A 69 4.94 4.55 -0.18
N SER A 70 4.26 3.79 -1.04
CA SER A 70 3.11 2.97 -0.67
C SER A 70 3.48 1.48 -0.73
N THR A 71 3.15 0.71 0.28
CA THR A 71 3.58 -0.69 0.39
C THR A 71 2.50 -1.57 1.00
N GLN A 72 2.46 -2.84 0.61
CA GLN A 72 1.83 -3.85 1.45
C GLN A 72 2.57 -3.93 2.79
N HIS A 73 2.02 -4.67 3.76
CA HIS A 73 2.53 -4.67 5.14
C HIS A 73 3.85 -5.45 5.29
N TYR A 74 4.94 -4.90 4.74
CA TYR A 74 6.27 -5.48 4.73
C TYR A 74 7.25 -4.78 5.68
N SER A 75 7.74 -5.50 6.69
CA SER A 75 8.73 -4.97 7.64
C SER A 75 10.04 -4.54 6.96
N PHE A 76 10.48 -5.22 5.91
CA PHE A 76 11.69 -4.87 5.16
C PHE A 76 11.58 -3.51 4.46
N ALA A 77 10.36 -3.13 4.01
CA ALA A 77 10.10 -1.82 3.42
C ALA A 77 10.27 -0.71 4.47
N VAL A 78 9.78 -0.94 5.70
CA VAL A 78 9.97 -0.02 6.83
C VAL A 78 11.45 0.11 7.21
N ASN A 79 12.19 -1.00 7.26
CA ASN A 79 13.61 -0.99 7.59
C ASN A 79 14.43 -0.16 6.58
N ALA A 80 14.20 -0.38 5.29
CA ALA A 80 14.85 0.39 4.25
C ALA A 80 14.50 1.90 4.33
N PHE A 81 13.28 2.22 4.75
CA PHE A 81 12.85 3.61 4.94
C PHE A 81 13.53 4.27 6.15
N VAL A 82 13.71 3.52 7.25
CA VAL A 82 14.49 3.97 8.40
C VAL A 82 15.94 4.27 8.00
N ASP A 83 16.56 3.39 7.20
CA ASP A 83 17.92 3.60 6.73
C ASP A 83 18.02 4.81 5.79
N LEU A 84 17.04 5.00 4.90
CA LEU A 84 16.94 6.18 4.05
C LEU A 84 16.91 7.48 4.90
N ILE A 85 16.05 7.53 5.93
CA ILE A 85 15.94 8.72 6.79
C ILE A 85 17.25 9.00 7.52
N LYS A 86 17.92 7.98 8.06
CA LYS A 86 19.20 8.14 8.74
C LYS A 86 20.30 8.68 7.84
N GLU A 87 20.29 8.30 6.57
CA GLU A 87 21.34 8.68 5.62
C GLU A 87 21.04 10.02 4.91
N TYR A 88 19.76 10.30 4.60
CA TYR A 88 19.35 11.39 3.72
C TYR A 88 18.38 12.39 4.35
N GLY A 89 17.86 12.15 5.55
CA GLY A 89 16.83 12.99 6.17
C GLY A 89 17.28 14.44 6.38
N GLY A 90 18.53 14.68 6.80
CA GLY A 90 19.03 16.03 7.09
C GLY A 90 18.23 16.72 8.20
N ASP A 91 18.23 18.07 8.19
CA ASP A 91 17.54 18.87 9.21
C ASP A 91 16.04 19.07 8.94
N THR A 92 15.61 18.97 7.68
CA THR A 92 14.21 19.18 7.26
C THR A 92 13.81 18.23 6.15
N TYR A 93 12.76 17.44 6.39
CA TYR A 93 12.16 16.52 5.40
C TYR A 93 10.66 16.33 5.65
N ASP A 94 9.98 15.84 4.65
CA ASP A 94 8.58 15.41 4.70
C ASP A 94 8.46 14.08 3.94
N PHE A 95 8.72 13.00 4.66
CA PHE A 95 8.74 11.64 4.10
C PHE A 95 7.53 10.87 4.58
N SER A 96 6.89 10.15 3.68
CA SER A 96 5.71 9.34 3.95
C SER A 96 5.93 7.89 3.56
N LEU A 97 5.65 6.96 4.46
CA LEU A 97 5.54 5.54 4.19
C LEU A 97 4.12 5.10 4.56
N GLN A 98 3.38 4.61 3.57
CA GLN A 98 2.00 4.19 3.74
C GLN A 98 1.90 2.67 3.58
N GLU A 99 1.63 1.96 4.69
CA GLU A 99 1.19 0.56 4.62
C GLU A 99 -0.29 0.55 4.28
N THR A 100 -0.65 0.05 3.09
CA THR A 100 -2.01 0.19 2.57
C THR A 100 -2.40 -0.95 1.62
N GLN A 101 -3.63 -0.91 1.14
CA GLN A 101 -4.26 -1.93 0.31
C GLN A 101 -3.59 -2.02 -1.07
N THR A 102 -3.55 -3.21 -1.63
CA THR A 102 -2.90 -3.48 -2.92
C THR A 102 -3.39 -2.56 -4.05
N TYR A 103 -4.71 -2.33 -4.16
CA TYR A 103 -5.23 -1.43 -5.19
C TYR A 103 -4.85 0.02 -4.93
N THR A 104 -4.86 0.46 -3.68
CA THR A 104 -4.43 1.82 -3.28
C THR A 104 -2.97 2.06 -3.63
N ILE A 105 -2.08 1.07 -3.42
CA ILE A 105 -0.67 1.14 -3.84
C ILE A 105 -0.57 1.39 -5.35
N ILE A 106 -1.33 0.65 -6.14
CA ILE A 106 -1.34 0.80 -7.61
C ILE A 106 -1.83 2.19 -8.00
N ASP A 107 -2.90 2.65 -7.38
CA ASP A 107 -3.51 3.96 -7.64
C ASP A 107 -2.59 5.13 -7.22
N ASP A 108 -1.91 4.99 -6.08
CA ASP A 108 -0.94 6.00 -5.60
C ASP A 108 0.22 6.18 -6.58
N VAL A 109 0.77 5.07 -7.11
CA VAL A 109 1.86 5.14 -8.08
C VAL A 109 1.35 5.64 -9.44
N ALA A 110 0.18 5.20 -9.88
CA ALA A 110 -0.43 5.64 -11.13
C ALA A 110 -0.67 7.15 -11.17
N HIS A 111 -1.09 7.73 -10.04
CA HIS A 111 -1.33 9.17 -9.89
C HIS A 111 -0.14 9.93 -9.29
N MET A 112 1.04 9.31 -9.22
CA MET A 112 2.28 9.94 -8.71
C MET A 112 2.18 10.47 -7.26
N ARG A 113 1.22 10.00 -6.46
CA ARG A 113 1.13 10.28 -5.02
C ARG A 113 2.23 9.56 -4.24
N SER A 114 2.64 8.38 -4.73
CA SER A 114 3.84 7.68 -4.27
C SER A 114 4.79 7.47 -5.44
N GLU A 115 6.09 7.68 -5.19
CA GLU A 115 7.12 7.46 -6.19
C GLU A 115 7.37 5.97 -6.41
N ILE A 116 7.21 5.17 -5.35
CA ILE A 116 7.45 3.73 -5.35
C ILE A 116 6.27 3.03 -4.67
N GLY A 117 5.76 1.99 -5.31
CA GLY A 117 4.89 1.00 -4.71
C GLY A 117 5.65 -0.30 -4.41
N ILE A 118 5.29 -1.01 -3.33
CA ILE A 118 5.83 -2.34 -3.05
C ILE A 118 4.68 -3.31 -2.84
N LEU A 119 4.61 -4.33 -3.68
CA LEU A 119 3.58 -5.35 -3.62
C LEU A 119 4.08 -6.67 -4.20
N TYR A 120 3.29 -7.73 -4.09
CA TYR A 120 3.60 -9.00 -4.72
C TYR A 120 2.55 -9.40 -5.75
N TYR A 121 2.96 -10.30 -6.64
CA TYR A 121 2.05 -11.13 -7.41
C TYR A 121 2.46 -12.61 -7.31
N ASN A 122 1.53 -13.48 -7.68
CA ASN A 122 1.74 -14.92 -7.85
C ASN A 122 1.00 -15.39 -9.12
N ASP A 123 1.04 -16.68 -9.44
CA ASP A 123 0.37 -17.21 -10.64
C ASP A 123 -1.14 -16.95 -10.66
N PHE A 124 -1.80 -16.89 -9.49
CA PHE A 124 -3.23 -16.64 -9.40
C PHE A 124 -3.63 -15.22 -9.78
N ASN A 125 -2.89 -14.20 -9.30
CA ASN A 125 -3.26 -12.79 -9.49
C ASN A 125 -2.45 -12.07 -10.58
N LYS A 126 -1.37 -12.67 -11.09
CA LYS A 126 -0.45 -12.10 -12.08
C LYS A 126 -1.17 -11.49 -13.28
N ALA A 127 -2.07 -12.25 -13.91
CA ALA A 127 -2.74 -11.79 -15.13
C ALA A 127 -3.58 -10.53 -14.90
N VAL A 128 -4.29 -10.46 -13.75
CA VAL A 128 -5.13 -9.32 -13.37
C VAL A 128 -4.26 -8.11 -13.04
N LEU A 129 -3.25 -8.28 -12.18
CA LEU A 129 -2.38 -7.18 -11.76
C LEU A 129 -1.58 -6.61 -12.94
N HIS A 130 -0.99 -7.45 -13.78
CA HIS A 130 -0.26 -6.97 -14.96
C HIS A 130 -1.13 -6.23 -15.98
N LYS A 131 -2.42 -6.63 -16.13
CA LYS A 131 -3.38 -5.87 -16.94
C LYS A 131 -3.61 -4.46 -16.37
N ILE A 132 -3.75 -4.35 -15.05
CA ILE A 132 -3.92 -3.06 -14.37
C ILE A 132 -2.64 -2.22 -14.47
N PHE A 133 -1.47 -2.80 -14.25
CA PHE A 133 -0.19 -2.11 -14.41
C PHE A 133 -0.04 -1.53 -15.80
N LYS A 134 -0.33 -2.33 -16.83
CA LYS A 134 -0.26 -1.88 -18.23
C LYS A 134 -1.25 -0.74 -18.53
N ALA A 135 -2.47 -0.83 -18.00
CA ALA A 135 -3.51 0.18 -18.21
C ALA A 135 -3.18 1.54 -17.57
N ASN A 136 -2.30 1.55 -16.57
CA ASN A 136 -1.89 2.74 -15.82
C ASN A 136 -0.42 3.14 -16.08
N ASP A 137 0.21 2.66 -17.15
CA ASP A 137 1.61 2.94 -17.50
C ASP A 137 2.61 2.63 -16.37
N LEU A 138 2.35 1.57 -15.60
CA LEU A 138 3.20 1.12 -14.51
C LEU A 138 4.15 0.01 -14.96
N GLU A 139 5.32 -0.04 -14.33
CA GLU A 139 6.32 -1.08 -14.49
C GLU A 139 6.58 -1.77 -13.15
N PHE A 140 6.53 -3.10 -13.18
CA PHE A 140 6.89 -3.93 -12.04
C PHE A 140 8.30 -4.49 -12.22
N ARG A 141 9.17 -4.25 -11.23
CA ARG A 141 10.51 -4.81 -11.14
C ARG A 141 10.61 -5.74 -9.94
N GLU A 142 10.82 -7.04 -10.19
CA GLU A 142 11.00 -8.03 -9.13
C GLU A 142 12.23 -7.70 -8.28
N LEU A 143 12.06 -7.77 -6.96
CA LEU A 143 13.14 -7.68 -5.97
C LEU A 143 13.60 -9.06 -5.55
N PHE A 144 12.68 -9.94 -5.21
CA PHE A 144 12.95 -11.32 -4.84
C PHE A 144 11.71 -12.19 -4.90
N VAL A 145 11.93 -13.51 -4.91
CA VAL A 145 10.87 -14.51 -4.82
C VAL A 145 10.90 -15.13 -3.42
N ALA A 146 9.77 -15.12 -2.74
CA ALA A 146 9.59 -15.72 -1.42
C ALA A 146 8.75 -17.00 -1.52
N LYS A 147 9.12 -18.02 -0.74
CA LYS A 147 8.26 -19.17 -0.50
C LYS A 147 7.27 -18.85 0.61
N PRO A 148 6.08 -19.47 0.60
CA PRO A 148 5.08 -19.22 1.63
C PRO A 148 5.54 -19.60 3.02
N HIS A 149 5.31 -18.73 3.97
CA HIS A 149 5.50 -18.94 5.40
C HIS A 149 4.22 -18.57 6.14
N VAL A 150 4.18 -18.88 7.42
CA VAL A 150 3.19 -18.34 8.34
C VAL A 150 3.88 -17.57 9.44
N PHE A 151 3.32 -16.44 9.82
CA PHE A 151 3.69 -15.79 11.07
C PHE A 151 2.88 -16.40 12.21
N LEU A 152 3.58 -16.76 13.28
CA LEU A 152 3.05 -17.30 14.51
C LEU A 152 3.65 -16.57 15.70
N ASN A 153 2.95 -16.60 16.83
CA ASN A 153 3.56 -16.27 18.12
C ASN A 153 4.68 -17.28 18.44
N SER A 154 5.77 -16.84 19.05
CA SER A 154 6.88 -17.69 19.50
C SER A 154 6.42 -18.80 20.46
N ASP A 155 5.35 -18.58 21.23
CA ASP A 155 4.75 -19.54 22.16
C ASP A 155 3.63 -20.38 21.53
N HIS A 156 3.38 -20.23 20.20
CA HIS A 156 2.35 -20.98 19.52
C HIS A 156 2.65 -22.50 19.54
N PRO A 157 1.63 -23.39 19.68
CA PRO A 157 1.86 -24.85 19.70
C PRO A 157 2.62 -25.42 18.50
N LEU A 158 2.60 -24.71 17.36
CA LEU A 158 3.32 -25.09 16.14
C LEU A 158 4.67 -24.35 15.97
N ALA A 159 5.07 -23.48 16.88
CA ALA A 159 6.27 -22.65 16.75
C ALA A 159 7.57 -23.46 16.61
N GLY A 160 7.67 -24.61 17.28
CA GLY A 160 8.85 -25.50 17.21
C GLY A 160 8.91 -26.41 15.96
N ARG A 161 7.94 -26.31 15.04
CA ARG A 161 7.91 -27.11 13.82
C ARG A 161 8.89 -26.57 12.78
N LYS A 162 9.56 -27.48 12.06
CA LYS A 162 10.40 -27.10 10.90
C LYS A 162 9.56 -26.56 9.72
N SER A 163 8.33 -27.00 9.62
CA SER A 163 7.33 -26.51 8.66
C SER A 163 5.93 -26.95 9.12
N VAL A 164 4.91 -26.27 8.64
CA VAL A 164 3.49 -26.53 8.93
C VAL A 164 2.67 -26.75 7.66
N THR A 165 1.54 -27.42 7.79
CA THR A 165 0.55 -27.60 6.71
C THR A 165 -0.69 -26.76 6.96
N MET A 166 -1.53 -26.60 5.94
CA MET A 166 -2.82 -25.93 6.08
C MET A 166 -3.78 -26.67 7.04
N ASP A 167 -3.71 -28.00 7.07
CA ASP A 167 -4.53 -28.83 7.96
C ASP A 167 -4.13 -28.66 9.44
N GLU A 168 -2.82 -28.57 9.73
CA GLU A 168 -2.32 -28.28 11.08
C GLU A 168 -2.73 -26.88 11.56
N LEU A 169 -2.93 -25.94 10.65
CA LEU A 169 -3.37 -24.56 10.93
C LEU A 169 -4.89 -24.42 11.07
N ALA A 170 -5.67 -25.37 10.59
CA ALA A 170 -7.15 -25.29 10.56
C ALA A 170 -7.82 -25.00 11.92
N PRO A 171 -7.31 -25.48 13.08
CA PRO A 171 -7.89 -25.18 14.40
C PRO A 171 -7.71 -23.71 14.82
N TYR A 172 -6.75 -22.98 14.26
CA TYR A 172 -6.34 -21.66 14.69
C TYR A 172 -6.99 -20.53 13.87
N PRO A 173 -7.20 -19.32 14.46
CA PRO A 173 -7.73 -18.18 13.72
C PRO A 173 -6.76 -17.72 12.62
N TYR A 174 -7.29 -17.55 11.42
CA TYR A 174 -6.56 -16.94 10.31
C TYR A 174 -6.79 -15.44 10.30
N LEU A 175 -5.70 -14.66 10.22
CA LEU A 175 -5.73 -13.22 10.14
C LEU A 175 -5.29 -12.77 8.74
N SER A 176 -5.99 -11.76 8.22
CA SER A 176 -5.70 -11.17 6.91
C SER A 176 -6.01 -9.68 6.89
N TYR A 177 -5.43 -8.97 5.92
CA TYR A 177 -5.69 -7.54 5.74
C TYR A 177 -6.94 -7.28 4.91
N ILE A 178 -7.70 -6.25 5.30
CA ILE A 178 -8.87 -5.75 4.54
C ILE A 178 -8.37 -5.04 3.29
N GLN A 179 -9.00 -5.36 2.15
CA GLN A 179 -8.68 -4.74 0.85
C GLN A 179 -9.73 -3.69 0.40
N GLY A 180 -10.50 -3.12 1.35
CA GLY A 180 -11.48 -2.05 1.09
C GLY A 180 -12.52 -2.43 0.05
N ASP A 181 -12.85 -1.49 -0.82
CA ASP A 181 -13.83 -1.67 -1.89
C ASP A 181 -13.35 -2.65 -2.98
N HIS A 182 -12.03 -2.82 -3.13
CA HIS A 182 -11.40 -3.77 -4.04
C HIS A 182 -11.09 -5.10 -3.32
N ASN A 183 -12.10 -5.73 -2.73
CA ASN A 183 -11.95 -6.91 -1.89
C ASN A 183 -11.93 -8.25 -2.66
N ALA A 184 -11.71 -8.22 -3.97
CA ALA A 184 -11.50 -9.44 -4.75
C ALA A 184 -10.18 -10.13 -4.31
N PHE A 185 -10.17 -11.46 -4.30
CA PHE A 185 -9.01 -12.26 -3.90
C PHE A 185 -7.71 -11.93 -4.66
N TYR A 186 -7.82 -11.33 -5.85
CA TYR A 186 -6.66 -10.87 -6.64
C TYR A 186 -5.85 -9.77 -5.96
N PHE A 187 -6.45 -9.01 -5.04
CA PHE A 187 -5.79 -7.91 -4.31
C PHE A 187 -5.34 -8.31 -2.91
N SER A 188 -5.63 -9.54 -2.46
CA SER A 188 -5.21 -10.01 -1.13
C SER A 188 -3.69 -9.96 -0.99
N GLU A 189 -3.22 -9.55 0.19
CA GLU A 189 -1.79 -9.53 0.52
C GLU A 189 -1.27 -10.92 0.90
N GLU A 190 -2.17 -11.81 1.27
CA GLU A 190 -1.85 -13.17 1.66
C GLU A 190 -2.01 -14.12 0.48
N ILE A 191 -0.97 -14.88 0.19
CA ILE A 191 -1.06 -15.98 -0.78
C ILE A 191 -2.05 -17.05 -0.27
N PHE A 192 -2.75 -17.73 -1.15
CA PHE A 192 -3.81 -18.71 -0.83
C PHE A 192 -5.05 -18.09 -0.17
N SER A 193 -5.37 -16.86 -0.47
CA SER A 193 -6.56 -16.15 0.03
C SER A 193 -7.88 -16.83 -0.33
N THR A 194 -7.93 -17.62 -1.41
CA THR A 194 -9.12 -18.38 -1.86
C THR A 194 -9.41 -19.63 -1.04
N VAL A 195 -8.49 -20.05 -0.17
CA VAL A 195 -8.72 -21.23 0.69
C VAL A 195 -9.78 -20.90 1.74
N VAL A 196 -10.83 -21.71 1.79
CA VAL A 196 -11.90 -21.55 2.79
C VAL A 196 -11.36 -21.89 4.18
N ARG A 197 -11.61 -21.03 5.16
CA ARG A 197 -11.21 -21.19 6.55
C ARG A 197 -12.41 -20.95 7.46
N SER A 198 -12.53 -21.72 8.53
CA SER A 198 -13.67 -21.62 9.47
C SER A 198 -13.56 -20.43 10.41
N LYS A 199 -12.33 -19.95 10.69
CA LYS A 199 -12.05 -18.85 11.63
C LYS A 199 -11.25 -17.77 10.91
N ASN A 200 -11.90 -16.67 10.55
CA ASN A 200 -11.29 -15.56 9.83
C ASN A 200 -11.42 -14.27 10.64
N ILE A 201 -10.33 -13.56 10.79
CA ILE A 201 -10.27 -12.21 11.37
C ILE A 201 -9.64 -11.29 10.33
N ARG A 202 -10.27 -10.16 10.06
CA ARG A 202 -9.76 -9.17 9.13
C ARG A 202 -9.36 -7.90 9.87
N VAL A 203 -8.21 -7.36 9.55
CA VAL A 203 -7.62 -6.17 10.19
C VAL A 203 -7.17 -5.16 9.15
N THR A 204 -6.87 -3.95 9.58
CA THR A 204 -6.44 -2.85 8.72
C THR A 204 -4.96 -2.48 8.90
N ASP A 205 -4.32 -2.95 9.97
CA ASP A 205 -2.96 -2.58 10.32
C ASP A 205 -2.16 -3.73 10.94
N ARG A 206 -0.84 -3.63 10.83
CA ARG A 206 0.08 -4.67 11.29
C ARG A 206 0.17 -4.80 12.80
N ALA A 207 0.03 -3.71 13.55
CA ALA A 207 0.09 -3.76 15.01
C ALA A 207 -1.09 -4.55 15.58
N THR A 208 -2.30 -4.28 15.08
CA THR A 208 -3.51 -5.05 15.43
C THR A 208 -3.36 -6.52 15.01
N LEU A 209 -2.84 -6.80 13.81
CA LEU A 209 -2.61 -8.16 13.35
C LEU A 209 -1.68 -8.93 14.31
N PHE A 210 -0.54 -8.35 14.69
CA PHE A 210 0.43 -8.99 15.57
C PHE A 210 -0.12 -9.19 16.99
N ASN A 211 -0.85 -8.23 17.54
CA ASN A 211 -1.51 -8.36 18.83
C ASN A 211 -2.50 -9.52 18.84
N LEU A 212 -3.29 -9.68 17.79
CA LEU A 212 -4.24 -10.78 17.66
C LEU A 212 -3.55 -12.13 17.40
N LEU A 213 -2.44 -12.16 16.64
CA LEU A 213 -1.60 -13.35 16.51
C LEU A 213 -1.15 -13.87 17.88
N ILE A 214 -0.63 -12.96 18.72
CA ILE A 214 -0.16 -13.29 20.07
C ILE A 214 -1.33 -13.68 20.98
N GLY A 215 -2.38 -12.86 21.03
CA GLY A 215 -3.48 -13.02 21.99
C GLY A 215 -4.39 -14.22 21.72
N LEU A 216 -4.47 -14.67 20.46
CA LEU A 216 -5.40 -15.73 20.03
C LEU A 216 -4.71 -16.99 19.51
N ASN A 217 -3.38 -17.06 19.54
CA ASN A 217 -2.62 -18.09 18.83
C ASN A 217 -3.07 -18.21 17.36
N GLY A 218 -3.26 -17.05 16.70
CA GLY A 218 -3.66 -17.01 15.32
C GLY A 218 -2.46 -17.17 14.36
N TYR A 219 -2.74 -17.13 13.07
CA TYR A 219 -1.71 -17.13 12.04
C TYR A 219 -2.10 -16.24 10.86
N THR A 220 -1.09 -15.76 10.13
CA THR A 220 -1.25 -15.18 8.79
C THR A 220 -0.27 -15.81 7.82
N VAL A 221 -0.62 -15.86 6.54
CA VAL A 221 0.28 -16.39 5.49
C VAL A 221 1.05 -15.22 4.89
N CYS A 222 2.38 -15.36 4.77
CA CYS A 222 3.28 -14.27 4.44
C CYS A 222 4.52 -14.74 3.67
N SER A 223 5.40 -13.80 3.33
CA SER A 223 6.69 -14.06 2.69
C SER A 223 7.74 -14.68 3.62
N GLY A 224 7.50 -14.73 4.91
CA GLY A 224 8.46 -15.16 5.93
C GLY A 224 9.52 -14.13 6.30
N VAL A 225 9.54 -12.98 5.64
CA VAL A 225 10.53 -11.91 5.93
C VAL A 225 10.03 -11.06 7.09
N ILE A 226 10.72 -11.15 8.22
CA ILE A 226 10.46 -10.33 9.41
C ILE A 226 11.79 -9.90 10.04
N ASP A 227 11.87 -8.64 10.48
CA ASP A 227 13.01 -8.13 11.24
C ASP A 227 12.68 -8.12 12.74
N GLN A 228 13.37 -8.96 13.49
CA GLN A 228 13.18 -9.05 14.94
C GLN A 228 13.65 -7.80 15.70
N LYS A 229 14.58 -7.00 15.13
CA LYS A 229 15.05 -5.77 15.77
C LYS A 229 13.95 -4.71 15.86
N LEU A 230 13.09 -4.64 14.83
CA LEU A 230 11.97 -3.68 14.82
C LEU A 230 10.65 -4.28 15.30
N ASN A 231 10.45 -5.59 15.15
CA ASN A 231 9.16 -6.23 15.47
C ASN A 231 9.19 -7.08 16.76
N GLY A 232 10.35 -7.19 17.42
CA GLY A 232 10.54 -8.05 18.59
C GLY A 232 10.64 -9.53 18.24
N ALA A 233 10.93 -10.36 19.24
CA ALA A 233 11.11 -11.80 19.08
C ALA A 233 9.82 -12.62 19.23
N SER A 234 8.69 -11.96 19.54
CA SER A 234 7.42 -12.65 19.81
C SER A 234 6.73 -13.19 18.54
N ILE A 235 7.07 -12.68 17.37
CA ILE A 235 6.56 -13.18 16.08
C ILE A 235 7.68 -13.89 15.34
N ILE A 236 7.40 -15.11 14.93
CA ILE A 236 8.31 -15.97 14.17
C ILE A 236 7.71 -16.36 12.83
N ALA A 237 8.56 -16.65 11.86
CA ALA A 237 8.17 -17.18 10.57
C ALA A 237 8.43 -18.70 10.51
N VAL A 238 7.42 -19.49 10.18
CA VAL A 238 7.52 -20.93 10.01
C VAL A 238 7.15 -21.29 8.56
N PRO A 239 7.98 -22.08 7.84
CA PRO A 239 7.71 -22.48 6.48
C PRO A 239 6.35 -23.18 6.34
N LEU A 240 5.57 -22.81 5.32
CA LEU A 240 4.32 -23.46 4.98
C LEU A 240 4.55 -24.51 3.89
N ARG A 241 4.20 -25.76 4.15
CA ARG A 241 4.28 -26.86 3.16
C ARG A 241 3.13 -26.75 2.16
N LYS A 242 3.23 -25.78 1.28
CA LYS A 242 2.31 -25.60 0.15
C LYS A 242 3.07 -24.91 -0.98
N GLU A 243 2.95 -25.45 -2.19
CA GLU A 243 3.58 -24.87 -3.37
C GLU A 243 2.96 -23.54 -3.72
N GLY A 244 3.81 -22.61 -4.12
CA GLY A 244 3.45 -21.27 -4.53
C GLY A 244 4.64 -20.33 -4.34
N ASP A 245 4.72 -19.33 -5.20
CA ASP A 245 5.76 -18.31 -5.16
C ASP A 245 5.13 -16.95 -5.00
N MET A 246 5.73 -16.11 -4.17
CA MET A 246 5.40 -14.70 -4.04
C MET A 246 6.50 -13.89 -4.72
N HIS A 247 6.21 -13.34 -5.89
CA HIS A 247 7.10 -12.43 -6.61
C HIS A 247 6.93 -11.03 -6.05
N ILE A 248 7.80 -10.65 -5.13
CA ILE A 248 7.75 -9.34 -4.45
C ILE A 248 8.61 -8.35 -5.21
N GLY A 249 8.08 -7.16 -5.46
CA GLY A 249 8.79 -6.19 -6.26
C GLY A 249 8.32 -4.75 -6.10
N LEU A 250 8.99 -3.89 -6.84
CA LEU A 250 8.73 -2.47 -6.93
C LEU A 250 7.76 -2.20 -8.08
N LEU A 251 6.83 -1.31 -7.84
CA LEU A 251 5.96 -0.71 -8.84
C LEU A 251 6.36 0.76 -9.01
N THR A 252 6.61 1.18 -10.23
CA THR A 252 6.98 2.56 -10.57
C THR A 252 6.25 3.00 -11.83
N HIS A 253 6.10 4.31 -12.03
CA HIS A 253 5.49 4.84 -13.24
C HIS A 253 6.53 4.88 -14.37
N LYS A 254 6.23 4.35 -15.56
CA LYS A 254 7.16 4.22 -16.68
C LYS A 254 7.72 5.55 -17.20
N GLN A 255 6.91 6.61 -17.13
CA GLN A 255 7.27 7.92 -17.64
C GLN A 255 8.09 8.76 -16.67
N THR A 256 8.36 8.25 -15.46
CA THR A 256 9.11 8.98 -14.43
C THR A 256 10.40 8.25 -14.07
N HIS A 257 11.48 9.01 -13.93
CA HIS A 257 12.71 8.48 -13.35
C HIS A 257 12.67 8.63 -11.82
N LEU A 258 13.21 7.64 -11.14
CA LEU A 258 13.35 7.70 -9.68
C LEU A 258 14.20 8.92 -9.29
N SER A 259 13.71 9.65 -8.30
CA SER A 259 14.47 10.72 -7.66
C SER A 259 15.74 10.18 -6.99
N ARG A 260 16.64 11.07 -6.53
CA ARG A 260 17.80 10.68 -5.73
C ARG A 260 17.38 9.87 -4.48
N LEU A 261 16.28 10.25 -3.83
CA LEU A 261 15.75 9.55 -2.66
C LEU A 261 15.15 8.20 -3.04
N GLY A 262 14.43 8.13 -4.15
CA GLY A 262 13.90 6.87 -4.69
C GLY A 262 15.00 5.87 -5.01
N GLN A 263 16.08 6.31 -5.67
CA GLN A 263 17.25 5.47 -5.95
C GLN A 263 17.95 4.99 -4.67
N ALA A 264 18.11 5.87 -3.67
CA ALA A 264 18.70 5.54 -2.38
C ALA A 264 17.83 4.53 -1.61
N TYR A 265 16.49 4.71 -1.64
CA TYR A 265 15.57 3.78 -1.02
C TYR A 265 15.62 2.38 -1.64
N VAL A 266 15.65 2.31 -2.97
CA VAL A 266 15.81 1.04 -3.69
C VAL A 266 17.13 0.37 -3.33
N ALA A 267 18.23 1.10 -3.26
CA ALA A 267 19.52 0.56 -2.83
C ALA A 267 19.47 0.04 -1.39
N ALA A 268 18.75 0.70 -0.49
CA ALA A 268 18.55 0.23 0.89
C ALA A 268 17.73 -1.08 0.94
N LEU A 269 16.64 -1.18 0.14
CA LEU A 269 15.86 -2.41 -0.01
C LEU A 269 16.72 -3.58 -0.50
N GLU A 270 17.52 -3.37 -1.54
CA GLU A 270 18.38 -4.40 -2.12
C GLU A 270 19.46 -4.86 -1.13
N ARG A 271 20.07 -3.94 -0.37
CA ARG A 271 21.02 -4.30 0.71
C ARG A 271 20.36 -5.17 1.78
N TYR A 272 19.16 -4.79 2.21
CA TYR A 272 18.42 -5.56 3.22
C TYR A 272 18.08 -6.96 2.74
N ILE A 273 17.57 -7.09 1.51
CA ILE A 273 17.19 -8.37 0.91
C ILE A 273 18.42 -9.29 0.74
N LYS A 274 19.55 -8.77 0.27
CA LYS A 274 20.81 -9.56 0.19
C LYS A 274 21.25 -10.10 1.54
N GLY A 275 21.07 -9.33 2.61
CA GLY A 275 21.36 -9.77 3.98
C GLY A 275 20.44 -10.87 4.51
N LEU A 276 19.29 -11.10 3.90
CA LEU A 276 18.36 -12.18 4.25
C LEU A 276 18.67 -13.50 3.54
N GLN A 277 19.41 -13.46 2.44
CA GLN A 277 19.73 -14.62 1.59
C GLN A 277 21.12 -15.25 1.92
N GLY A 278 21.92 -14.60 2.75
CA GLY A 278 23.22 -15.07 3.24
C GLY A 278 23.11 -15.58 4.66
#